data_5f974f668925389c563dde3d95a27f3a
#
_entry.id   5f974f668925389c563dde3d95a27f3a
#
_cell.length_a   1.000
_cell.length_b   1.000
_cell.length_c   1.000
_cell.angle_alpha   90.00
_cell.angle_beta   90.00
_cell.angle_gamma   90.00
#
_symmetry.space_group_name_H-M   'P 1'
#
loop_
_entity.id
_entity.type
_entity.pdbx_description
1 polymer ?
#
loop_
_entity_poly.entity_id
_entity_poly.type
_entity_poly.pdbx_seq_one_letter_code
_entity_poly.pdbx_strand_id
1 'polypeptide(L)'
;MTALHDLPGTRLLALFARRELSPGEYYEHLLAHIQRWEPHLNALYRFDPQRVRDQAAAATERWRKGQPKGPLDGLPVTIKELIATAGEPIPLGSAATALQPAPCDAPPAARLREAGAIVLAKTTVPDFGMLSSGLSSFHGVTRNPWNLANNTGGSSSGAAAAAAAGYGPLHLGTDIGGSVRLPAGWCGLVGFKPSLGRIPIDPYYTGRCAGPMTRCMDDCLLLMRYLAQPDARDATSLPPEVLDWSAEPLSVRGLRVGLQLDPGCGLQPDAEILAAIEAAARLFEEHGAQLRIVEPLMDRSLLDGLNDFWRARLWSELLLLDETRRARVLPYVHAWAEGGARVSGVDAVRGFNQTFEMRRRAARLFGEIDLLLTPTNQVEAFPADRASPLNDPQRPFEHIVFTVPWNMGEQPALSINCGFTAAGMPIGLQVVAPRFADTWLLRIGKTYEGWRGPIHGWPRPPAD
;
A
#
# COMPACT_ATOMS: atom_id res chain seq x y z
N MET A 1 -9.16 5.82 -28.01
CA MET A 1 -8.38 6.83 -27.23
C MET A 1 -8.41 6.40 -25.77
N THR A 2 -7.27 6.45 -25.08
CA THR A 2 -7.19 6.18 -23.63
C THR A 2 -7.99 7.26 -22.89
N ALA A 3 -8.83 6.86 -21.94
CA ALA A 3 -9.61 7.82 -21.16
C ALA A 3 -8.67 8.67 -20.27
N LEU A 4 -9.04 9.92 -19.98
CA LEU A 4 -8.18 10.83 -19.20
C LEU A 4 -7.85 10.30 -17.80
N HIS A 5 -8.79 9.61 -17.14
CA HIS A 5 -8.59 9.00 -15.83
C HIS A 5 -7.66 7.77 -15.85
N ASP A 6 -7.32 7.24 -17.02
CA ASP A 6 -6.38 6.13 -17.20
C ASP A 6 -4.95 6.62 -17.51
N LEU A 7 -4.74 7.94 -17.67
CA LEU A 7 -3.42 8.48 -17.98
C LEU A 7 -2.49 8.45 -16.76
N PRO A 8 -1.22 8.02 -16.94
CA PRO A 8 -0.20 8.16 -15.91
C PRO A 8 0.05 9.62 -15.53
N GLY A 9 0.46 9.87 -14.29
CA GLY A 9 0.79 11.22 -13.80
C GLY A 9 1.91 11.88 -14.57
N THR A 10 2.91 11.11 -14.99
CA THR A 10 3.99 11.60 -15.87
C THR A 10 3.46 12.13 -17.19
N ARG A 11 2.45 11.47 -17.78
CA ARG A 11 1.81 11.92 -19.02
C ARG A 11 0.94 13.15 -18.79
N LEU A 12 0.19 13.23 -17.68
CA LEU A 12 -0.61 14.39 -17.31
C LEU A 12 0.28 15.63 -17.15
N LEU A 13 1.39 15.54 -16.42
CA LEU A 13 2.35 16.63 -16.27
C LEU A 13 2.89 17.13 -17.62
N ALA A 14 3.21 16.21 -18.54
CA ALA A 14 3.66 16.57 -19.87
C ALA A 14 2.58 17.30 -20.69
N LEU A 15 1.31 16.91 -20.55
CA LEU A 15 0.18 17.59 -21.19
C LEU A 15 -0.07 18.98 -20.59
N PHE A 16 0.02 19.12 -19.25
CA PHE A 16 -0.09 20.42 -18.56
C PHE A 16 1.02 21.37 -18.98
N ALA A 17 2.27 20.88 -19.04
CA ALA A 17 3.42 21.70 -19.45
C ALA A 17 3.31 22.20 -20.90
N ARG A 18 2.77 21.36 -21.80
CA ARG A 18 2.52 21.74 -23.20
C ARG A 18 1.23 22.50 -23.43
N ARG A 19 0.40 22.67 -22.39
CA ARG A 19 -0.93 23.29 -22.45
C ARG A 19 -1.89 22.57 -23.42
N GLU A 20 -1.69 21.29 -23.64
CA GLU A 20 -2.58 20.41 -24.42
C GLU A 20 -3.77 19.92 -23.60
N LEU A 21 -3.68 20.00 -22.27
CA LEU A 21 -4.71 19.73 -21.28
C LEU A 21 -4.45 20.65 -20.09
N SER A 22 -5.47 21.23 -19.52
CA SER A 22 -5.36 21.96 -18.26
C SER A 22 -5.71 21.08 -17.05
N PRO A 23 -5.18 21.36 -15.85
CA PRO A 23 -5.69 20.73 -14.62
C PRO A 23 -7.20 20.84 -14.47
N GLY A 24 -7.80 22.01 -14.77
CA GLY A 24 -9.26 22.20 -14.68
C GLY A 24 -10.04 21.23 -15.55
N GLU A 25 -9.70 21.10 -16.83
CA GLU A 25 -10.35 20.15 -17.76
C GLU A 25 -10.18 18.70 -17.30
N TYR A 26 -8.99 18.34 -16.82
CA TYR A 26 -8.73 17.01 -16.28
C TYR A 26 -9.62 16.71 -15.06
N TYR A 27 -9.74 17.66 -14.12
CA TYR A 27 -10.52 17.46 -12.91
C TYR A 27 -12.03 17.40 -13.15
N GLU A 28 -12.59 18.13 -14.12
CA GLU A 28 -14.01 17.97 -14.48
C GLU A 28 -14.28 16.52 -14.97
N HIS A 29 -13.39 15.99 -15.80
CA HIS A 29 -13.50 14.58 -16.22
C HIS A 29 -13.34 13.62 -15.04
N LEU A 30 -12.34 13.84 -14.19
CA LEU A 30 -12.05 12.98 -13.03
C LEU A 30 -13.19 12.96 -12.02
N LEU A 31 -13.76 14.13 -11.70
CA LEU A 31 -14.86 14.25 -10.74
C LEU A 31 -16.12 13.54 -11.25
N ALA A 32 -16.45 13.68 -12.54
CA ALA A 32 -17.55 12.95 -13.15
C ALA A 32 -17.33 11.43 -13.13
N HIS A 33 -16.09 10.98 -13.32
CA HIS A 33 -15.73 9.56 -13.21
C HIS A 33 -15.87 9.03 -11.77
N ILE A 34 -15.38 9.78 -10.78
CA ILE A 34 -15.50 9.45 -9.35
C ILE A 34 -17.00 9.35 -8.95
N GLN A 35 -17.83 10.30 -9.38
CA GLN A 35 -19.24 10.31 -9.07
C GLN A 35 -19.98 9.03 -9.50
N ARG A 36 -19.54 8.40 -10.59
CA ARG A 36 -20.11 7.13 -11.07
C ARG A 36 -19.63 5.93 -10.26
N TRP A 37 -18.42 5.97 -9.72
CA TRP A 37 -17.82 4.85 -9.02
C TRP A 37 -18.07 4.85 -7.50
N GLU A 38 -17.96 6.01 -6.86
CA GLU A 38 -17.88 6.12 -5.39
C GLU A 38 -19.09 5.54 -4.65
N PRO A 39 -20.34 5.63 -5.15
CA PRO A 39 -21.49 4.98 -4.52
C PRO A 39 -21.36 3.45 -4.41
N HIS A 40 -20.56 2.83 -5.28
CA HIS A 40 -20.33 1.38 -5.31
C HIS A 40 -19.10 0.95 -4.51
N LEU A 41 -18.09 1.84 -4.37
CA LEU A 41 -16.79 1.50 -3.79
C LEU A 41 -16.65 1.90 -2.34
N ASN A 42 -17.15 3.08 -1.96
CA ASN A 42 -16.93 3.67 -0.64
C ASN A 42 -15.43 3.74 -0.31
N ALA A 43 -14.66 4.38 -1.19
CA ALA A 43 -13.20 4.45 -1.11
C ALA A 43 -12.70 5.74 -0.43
N LEU A 44 -13.51 6.81 -0.46
CA LEU A 44 -13.09 8.16 -0.10
C LEU A 44 -13.64 8.60 1.25
N TYR A 45 -12.83 9.41 1.93
CA TYR A 45 -13.18 10.13 3.14
C TYR A 45 -12.74 11.58 3.00
N ARG A 46 -13.53 12.54 3.48
CA ARG A 46 -13.24 13.99 3.35
C ARG A 46 -13.06 14.43 1.90
N PHE A 47 -13.90 13.92 1.01
CA PHE A 47 -13.95 14.32 -0.40
C PHE A 47 -14.88 15.53 -0.57
N ASP A 48 -14.31 16.62 -1.10
CA ASP A 48 -15.02 17.87 -1.39
C ASP A 48 -14.76 18.28 -2.85
N PRO A 49 -15.67 17.99 -3.77
CA PRO A 49 -15.51 18.30 -5.19
C PRO A 49 -15.31 19.78 -5.48
N GLN A 50 -15.93 20.70 -4.69
CA GLN A 50 -15.80 22.13 -4.94
C GLN A 50 -14.40 22.62 -4.56
N ARG A 51 -13.89 22.24 -3.39
CA ARG A 51 -12.51 22.52 -2.99
C ARG A 51 -11.51 22.03 -4.03
N VAL A 52 -11.74 20.86 -4.59
CA VAL A 52 -10.87 20.25 -5.62
C VAL A 52 -10.91 21.08 -6.91
N ARG A 53 -12.09 21.54 -7.37
CA ARG A 53 -12.23 22.42 -8.54
C ARG A 53 -11.48 23.74 -8.35
N ASP A 54 -11.62 24.36 -7.18
CA ASP A 54 -10.95 25.63 -6.87
C ASP A 54 -9.43 25.49 -6.93
N GLN A 55 -8.88 24.40 -6.39
CA GLN A 55 -7.45 24.08 -6.45
C GLN A 55 -6.99 23.78 -7.89
N ALA A 56 -7.78 23.07 -8.68
CA ALA A 56 -7.49 22.77 -10.08
C ALA A 56 -7.52 24.04 -10.95
N ALA A 57 -8.46 24.95 -10.72
CA ALA A 57 -8.51 26.25 -11.40
C ALA A 57 -7.25 27.08 -11.06
N ALA A 58 -6.85 27.13 -9.80
CA ALA A 58 -5.62 27.80 -9.39
C ALA A 58 -4.37 27.19 -10.03
N ALA A 59 -4.29 25.85 -10.15
CA ALA A 59 -3.19 25.16 -10.84
C ALA A 59 -3.20 25.49 -12.36
N THR A 60 -4.38 25.52 -12.98
CA THR A 60 -4.53 25.91 -14.39
C THR A 60 -3.92 27.29 -14.68
N GLU A 61 -4.20 28.27 -13.80
CA GLU A 61 -3.62 29.61 -13.94
C GLU A 61 -2.10 29.62 -13.76
N ARG A 62 -1.55 28.81 -12.85
CA ARG A 62 -0.09 28.69 -12.70
C ARG A 62 0.56 28.10 -13.96
N TRP A 63 0.00 27.03 -14.51
CA TRP A 63 0.50 26.42 -15.75
C TRP A 63 0.37 27.38 -16.95
N ARG A 64 -0.74 28.14 -17.04
CA ARG A 64 -0.92 29.16 -18.07
C ARG A 64 0.17 30.25 -18.01
N LYS A 65 0.61 30.62 -16.79
CA LYS A 65 1.68 31.60 -16.56
C LYS A 65 3.09 31.02 -16.68
N GLY A 66 3.24 29.69 -16.83
CA GLY A 66 4.54 29.02 -16.81
C GLY A 66 5.20 29.04 -15.41
N GLN A 67 4.41 29.10 -14.35
CA GLN A 67 4.85 29.20 -12.97
C GLN A 67 4.20 28.09 -12.09
N PRO A 68 4.43 26.80 -12.41
CA PRO A 68 3.93 25.71 -11.57
C PRO A 68 4.49 25.85 -10.14
N LYS A 69 3.68 25.50 -9.15
CA LYS A 69 4.06 25.55 -7.71
C LYS A 69 5.19 24.58 -7.39
N GLY A 70 5.22 23.46 -8.06
CA GLY A 70 6.20 22.40 -7.87
C GLY A 70 6.07 21.30 -8.92
N PRO A 71 6.90 20.27 -8.83
CA PRO A 71 6.99 19.24 -9.86
C PRO A 71 5.74 18.34 -9.98
N LEU A 72 4.85 18.32 -9.00
CA LEU A 72 3.56 17.61 -9.04
C LEU A 72 2.37 18.57 -9.15
N ASP A 73 2.59 19.83 -9.53
CA ASP A 73 1.54 20.85 -9.54
C ASP A 73 0.35 20.45 -10.40
N GLY A 74 -0.83 20.40 -9.77
CA GLY A 74 -2.08 20.05 -10.42
C GLY A 74 -2.36 18.53 -10.51
N LEU A 75 -1.44 17.64 -10.13
CA LEU A 75 -1.75 16.20 -10.06
C LEU A 75 -2.60 15.87 -8.84
N PRO A 76 -3.66 15.03 -8.99
CA PRO A 76 -4.39 14.51 -7.85
C PRO A 76 -3.59 13.48 -7.08
N VAL A 77 -3.70 13.55 -5.76
CA VAL A 77 -3.19 12.52 -4.86
C VAL A 77 -4.25 12.19 -3.81
N THR A 78 -4.44 10.92 -3.50
CA THR A 78 -5.20 10.50 -2.31
C THR A 78 -4.25 10.12 -1.19
N ILE A 79 -4.64 10.41 0.05
CA ILE A 79 -3.83 10.14 1.23
C ILE A 79 -4.63 9.26 2.19
N LYS A 80 -4.06 8.12 2.56
CA LYS A 80 -4.66 7.22 3.56
C LYS A 80 -5.05 7.97 4.82
N GLU A 81 -6.23 7.70 5.37
CA GLU A 81 -6.80 8.40 6.52
C GLU A 81 -5.84 8.46 7.71
N LEU A 82 -5.09 7.38 8.00
CA LEU A 82 -4.12 7.29 9.09
C LEU A 82 -2.88 8.22 8.96
N ILE A 83 -2.68 8.87 7.83
CA ILE A 83 -1.63 9.86 7.62
C ILE A 83 -2.22 11.23 7.92
N ALA A 84 -1.73 11.90 8.95
CA ALA A 84 -2.23 13.22 9.35
C ALA A 84 -2.15 14.21 8.19
N THR A 85 -3.25 14.94 8.00
CA THR A 85 -3.38 16.02 7.03
C THR A 85 -3.99 17.21 7.77
N ALA A 86 -3.30 18.34 7.80
CA ALA A 86 -3.67 19.51 8.60
C ALA A 86 -5.15 19.90 8.41
N GLY A 87 -5.87 20.06 9.50
CA GLY A 87 -7.29 20.43 9.53
C GLY A 87 -8.28 19.28 9.29
N GLU A 88 -7.81 18.06 8.95
CA GLU A 88 -8.68 16.92 8.71
C GLU A 88 -8.68 15.95 9.91
N PRO A 89 -9.85 15.45 10.36
CA PRO A 89 -9.93 14.46 11.43
C PRO A 89 -9.34 13.10 11.04
N ILE A 90 -8.81 12.38 12.03
CA ILE A 90 -8.22 11.05 11.89
C ILE A 90 -9.02 10.07 12.78
N PRO A 91 -10.14 9.51 12.30
CA PRO A 91 -10.94 8.55 13.06
C PRO A 91 -10.27 7.18 13.26
N LEU A 92 -9.09 6.93 12.69
CA LEU A 92 -8.38 5.64 12.73
C LEU A 92 -9.25 4.48 12.19
N GLY A 93 -10.14 4.77 11.23
CA GLY A 93 -11.11 3.81 10.72
C GLY A 93 -12.15 3.33 11.73
N SER A 94 -12.19 3.89 12.96
CA SER A 94 -13.00 3.38 14.06
C SER A 94 -14.04 4.39 14.53
N ALA A 95 -15.27 3.92 14.71
CA ALA A 95 -16.35 4.67 15.35
C ALA A 95 -16.10 4.99 16.83
N ALA A 96 -15.07 4.37 17.42
CA ALA A 96 -14.67 4.60 18.81
C ALA A 96 -13.83 5.88 18.99
N THR A 97 -13.21 6.38 17.92
CA THR A 97 -12.24 7.49 17.98
C THR A 97 -12.93 8.86 17.93
N ALA A 98 -12.39 9.84 18.66
CA ALA A 98 -12.85 11.22 18.59
C ALA A 98 -12.43 11.89 17.27
N LEU A 99 -13.33 12.67 16.67
CA LEU A 99 -13.07 13.38 15.41
C LEU A 99 -12.38 14.73 15.70
N GLN A 100 -11.08 14.68 16.01
CA GLN A 100 -10.29 15.89 16.19
C GLN A 100 -9.45 16.17 14.95
N PRO A 101 -9.48 17.40 14.41
CA PRO A 101 -8.62 17.78 13.29
C PRO A 101 -7.15 17.68 13.64
N ALA A 102 -6.34 17.14 12.73
CA ALA A 102 -4.90 17.08 12.87
C ALA A 102 -4.32 18.52 12.90
N PRO A 103 -3.39 18.84 13.82
CA PRO A 103 -2.82 20.18 13.93
C PRO A 103 -1.85 20.51 12.77
N CYS A 104 -1.26 19.51 12.15
CA CYS A 104 -0.29 19.66 11.06
C CYS A 104 -0.31 18.47 10.12
N ASP A 105 0.30 18.64 8.95
CA ASP A 105 0.56 17.53 8.03
C ASP A 105 1.65 16.61 8.59
N ALA A 106 1.47 15.29 8.49
CA ALA A 106 2.56 14.34 8.64
C ALA A 106 3.60 14.52 7.50
N PRO A 107 4.86 14.05 7.68
CA PRO A 107 5.91 14.26 6.69
C PRO A 107 5.50 13.93 5.24
N PRO A 108 4.89 12.77 4.93
CA PRO A 108 4.57 12.47 3.54
C PRO A 108 3.47 13.39 2.96
N ALA A 109 2.50 13.82 3.77
CA ALA A 109 1.47 14.76 3.33
C ALA A 109 2.07 16.15 3.05
N ALA A 110 3.00 16.61 3.91
CA ALA A 110 3.73 17.86 3.72
C ALA A 110 4.53 17.84 2.40
N ARG A 111 5.29 16.78 2.13
CA ARG A 111 6.07 16.63 0.89
C ARG A 111 5.21 16.73 -0.37
N LEU A 112 4.02 16.09 -0.36
CA LEU A 112 3.10 16.12 -1.51
C LEU A 112 2.54 17.53 -1.76
N ARG A 113 2.17 18.27 -0.70
CA ARG A 113 1.69 19.65 -0.80
C ARG A 113 2.78 20.62 -1.26
N GLU A 114 4.01 20.45 -0.76
CA GLU A 114 5.18 21.22 -1.18
C GLU A 114 5.50 20.98 -2.66
N ALA A 115 5.38 19.75 -3.12
CA ALA A 115 5.55 19.40 -4.53
C ALA A 115 4.41 19.92 -5.44
N GLY A 116 3.34 20.48 -4.87
CA GLY A 116 2.23 21.08 -5.62
C GLY A 116 1.06 20.13 -5.92
N ALA A 117 1.08 18.89 -5.43
CA ALA A 117 -0.03 17.96 -5.65
C ALA A 117 -1.32 18.48 -4.98
N ILE A 118 -2.46 18.19 -5.62
CA ILE A 118 -3.79 18.48 -5.09
C ILE A 118 -4.27 17.27 -4.30
N VAL A 119 -4.46 17.44 -2.98
CA VAL A 119 -5.05 16.39 -2.14
C VAL A 119 -6.53 16.25 -2.51
N LEU A 120 -6.82 15.23 -3.33
CA LEU A 120 -8.17 14.92 -3.81
C LEU A 120 -9.10 14.56 -2.66
N ALA A 121 -8.68 13.62 -1.83
CA ALA A 121 -9.41 13.12 -0.66
C ALA A 121 -8.48 12.36 0.28
N LYS A 122 -8.98 12.07 1.49
CA LYS A 122 -8.48 10.97 2.32
C LYS A 122 -9.10 9.66 1.81
N THR A 123 -8.49 8.53 2.13
CA THR A 123 -9.03 7.22 1.76
C THR A 123 -9.34 6.35 2.97
N THR A 124 -10.38 5.53 2.85
CA THR A 124 -10.90 4.67 3.91
C THR A 124 -9.89 3.63 4.38
N VAL A 125 -10.04 3.21 5.63
CA VAL A 125 -9.21 2.21 6.32
C VAL A 125 -10.07 1.40 7.29
N PRO A 126 -9.70 0.17 7.67
CA PRO A 126 -10.32 -0.56 8.76
C PRO A 126 -9.92 0.02 10.13
N ASP A 127 -10.65 -0.39 11.19
CA ASP A 127 -10.40 0.01 12.57
C ASP A 127 -8.91 -0.13 12.95
N PHE A 128 -8.32 0.99 13.39
CA PHE A 128 -6.90 1.13 13.79
C PHE A 128 -5.89 0.66 12.74
N GLY A 129 -6.32 0.47 11.49
CA GLY A 129 -5.48 -0.10 10.44
C GLY A 129 -5.09 -1.56 10.67
N MET A 130 -5.82 -2.31 11.50
CA MET A 130 -5.42 -3.65 11.97
C MET A 130 -5.89 -4.81 11.09
N LEU A 131 -6.67 -4.56 10.05
CA LEU A 131 -7.17 -5.59 9.15
C LEU A 131 -6.56 -5.47 7.76
N SER A 132 -6.43 -6.60 7.07
CA SER A 132 -6.17 -6.65 5.63
C SER A 132 -7.49 -6.65 4.85
N SER A 133 -8.40 -5.74 5.22
CA SER A 133 -9.78 -5.66 4.75
C SER A 133 -10.24 -4.22 4.60
N GLY A 134 -11.26 -4.01 3.77
CA GLY A 134 -11.99 -2.75 3.65
C GLY A 134 -13.13 -2.60 4.65
N LEU A 135 -13.26 -3.49 5.64
CA LEU A 135 -14.32 -3.46 6.65
C LEU A 135 -13.95 -2.54 7.81
N SER A 136 -14.81 -1.56 8.12
CA SER A 136 -14.58 -0.53 9.14
C SER A 136 -15.86 -0.20 9.89
N SER A 137 -15.76 -0.01 11.22
CA SER A 137 -16.90 0.46 12.02
C SER A 137 -17.26 1.91 11.76
N PHE A 138 -16.32 2.72 11.24
CA PHE A 138 -16.55 4.13 10.92
C PHE A 138 -16.92 4.35 9.44
N HIS A 139 -16.18 3.74 8.51
CA HIS A 139 -16.35 3.95 7.08
C HIS A 139 -17.34 2.96 6.43
N GLY A 140 -17.69 1.86 7.10
CA GLY A 140 -18.43 0.76 6.48
C GLY A 140 -17.54 -0.16 5.66
N VAL A 141 -18.00 -0.57 4.48
CA VAL A 141 -17.30 -1.54 3.61
C VAL A 141 -16.76 -0.86 2.38
N THR A 142 -15.45 -0.95 2.15
CA THR A 142 -14.82 -0.56 0.88
C THR A 142 -14.70 -1.79 -0.02
N ARG A 143 -15.16 -1.67 -1.27
CA ARG A 143 -15.31 -2.79 -2.22
C ARG A 143 -14.25 -2.77 -3.31
N ASN A 144 -13.94 -3.96 -3.83
CA ASN A 144 -12.94 -4.14 -4.88
C ASN A 144 -13.55 -3.78 -6.25
N PRO A 145 -12.94 -2.86 -7.02
CA PRO A 145 -13.44 -2.49 -8.35
C PRO A 145 -13.48 -3.65 -9.37
N TRP A 146 -12.61 -4.66 -9.21
CA TRP A 146 -12.62 -5.84 -10.08
C TRP A 146 -13.84 -6.74 -9.85
N ASN A 147 -14.31 -6.82 -8.61
CA ASN A 147 -15.53 -7.51 -8.23
C ASN A 147 -16.09 -6.87 -6.95
N LEU A 148 -17.23 -6.20 -7.04
CA LEU A 148 -17.85 -5.48 -5.92
C LEU A 148 -18.31 -6.39 -4.77
N ALA A 149 -18.43 -7.69 -4.98
CA ALA A 149 -18.68 -8.66 -3.91
C ALA A 149 -17.43 -8.94 -3.07
N ASN A 150 -16.23 -8.61 -3.59
CA ASN A 150 -14.96 -8.93 -2.98
C ASN A 150 -14.33 -7.75 -2.24
N ASN A 151 -13.43 -8.08 -1.34
CA ASN A 151 -12.63 -7.16 -0.55
C ASN A 151 -11.49 -6.54 -1.38
N THR A 152 -11.12 -5.31 -1.07
CA THR A 152 -9.94 -4.64 -1.63
C THR A 152 -8.64 -5.10 -1.00
N GLY A 153 -8.75 -5.82 0.14
CA GLY A 153 -7.63 -5.90 1.06
C GLY A 153 -7.48 -4.62 1.89
N GLY A 154 -6.43 -4.58 2.68
CA GLY A 154 -6.17 -3.49 3.62
C GLY A 154 -4.78 -3.57 4.28
N SER A 155 -4.52 -2.62 5.14
CA SER A 155 -5.39 -1.58 5.66
C SER A 155 -5.47 -0.32 4.78
N SER A 156 -4.75 -0.21 3.65
CA SER A 156 -4.88 0.89 2.68
C SER A 156 -6.01 0.60 1.65
N SER A 157 -7.19 0.21 2.15
CA SER A 157 -8.32 -0.29 1.36
C SER A 157 -8.86 0.75 0.38
N GLY A 158 -9.17 1.95 0.85
CA GLY A 158 -9.68 3.02 -0.02
C GLY A 158 -8.64 3.49 -1.05
N ALA A 159 -7.34 3.49 -0.71
CA ALA A 159 -6.28 3.84 -1.66
C ALA A 159 -6.20 2.83 -2.81
N ALA A 160 -6.32 1.52 -2.50
CA ALA A 160 -6.35 0.47 -3.51
C ALA A 160 -7.58 0.55 -4.41
N ALA A 161 -8.78 0.71 -3.81
CA ALA A 161 -10.02 0.88 -4.57
C ALA A 161 -9.95 2.09 -5.50
N ALA A 162 -9.53 3.25 -4.97
CA ALA A 162 -9.39 4.49 -5.72
C ALA A 162 -8.39 4.36 -6.88
N ALA A 163 -7.22 3.75 -6.62
CA ALA A 163 -6.22 3.51 -7.66
C ALA A 163 -6.75 2.59 -8.77
N ALA A 164 -7.32 1.44 -8.40
CA ALA A 164 -7.84 0.48 -9.38
C ALA A 164 -9.06 1.01 -10.16
N ALA A 165 -9.87 1.90 -9.55
CA ALA A 165 -10.98 2.56 -10.20
C ALA A 165 -10.56 3.77 -11.05
N GLY A 166 -9.32 4.26 -10.95
CA GLY A 166 -8.85 5.42 -11.72
C GLY A 166 -9.23 6.78 -11.13
N TYR A 167 -9.14 6.94 -9.81
CA TYR A 167 -9.33 8.23 -9.14
C TYR A 167 -8.07 9.11 -9.18
N GLY A 168 -7.38 9.05 -10.31
CA GLY A 168 -6.10 9.69 -10.53
C GLY A 168 -4.92 8.72 -10.40
N PRO A 169 -3.69 9.20 -10.70
CA PRO A 169 -2.52 8.33 -10.80
C PRO A 169 -1.82 8.04 -9.46
N LEU A 170 -2.00 8.90 -8.44
CA LEU A 170 -1.16 8.90 -7.26
C LEU A 170 -1.95 8.62 -5.98
N HIS A 171 -1.56 7.56 -5.26
CA HIS A 171 -2.21 7.18 -4.00
C HIS A 171 -1.14 6.82 -2.95
N LEU A 172 -1.36 7.25 -1.72
CA LEU A 172 -0.44 7.03 -0.62
C LEU A 172 -1.08 6.20 0.49
N GLY A 173 -0.46 5.05 0.79
CA GLY A 173 -0.84 4.14 1.86
C GLY A 173 0.19 4.05 2.99
N THR A 174 -0.06 3.15 3.96
CA THR A 174 0.90 2.72 4.98
C THR A 174 0.95 1.21 5.07
N ASP A 175 2.10 0.65 5.46
CA ASP A 175 2.38 -0.80 5.49
C ASP A 175 3.15 -1.15 6.75
N ILE A 176 2.62 -2.06 7.57
CA ILE A 176 3.28 -2.62 8.76
C ILE A 176 3.29 -4.16 8.75
N GLY A 177 2.44 -4.78 7.93
CA GLY A 177 2.36 -6.23 7.76
C GLY A 177 2.01 -6.63 6.33
N GLY A 178 1.99 -5.64 5.40
CA GLY A 178 1.60 -5.82 4.01
C GLY A 178 0.55 -4.82 3.53
N SER A 179 0.19 -3.82 4.34
CA SER A 179 -1.00 -2.98 4.09
C SER A 179 -0.92 -1.99 2.91
N VAL A 180 0.18 -1.92 2.17
CA VAL A 180 0.30 -1.35 0.82
C VAL A 180 0.29 -2.48 -0.22
N ARG A 181 1.08 -3.52 0.03
CA ARG A 181 1.35 -4.62 -0.89
C ARG A 181 0.17 -5.56 -1.07
N LEU A 182 -0.47 -6.00 0.05
CA LEU A 182 -1.64 -6.91 0.02
C LEU A 182 -2.79 -6.31 -0.80
N PRO A 183 -3.29 -5.09 -0.50
CA PRO A 183 -4.35 -4.51 -1.30
C PRO A 183 -3.90 -4.19 -2.73
N ALA A 184 -2.61 -3.88 -2.98
CA ALA A 184 -2.09 -3.75 -4.33
C ALA A 184 -2.17 -5.08 -5.11
N GLY A 185 -1.82 -6.20 -4.49
CA GLY A 185 -1.92 -7.52 -5.10
C GLY A 185 -3.36 -7.88 -5.47
N TRP A 186 -4.33 -7.72 -4.55
CA TRP A 186 -5.75 -8.00 -4.80
C TRP A 186 -6.45 -7.02 -5.75
N CYS A 187 -5.86 -5.83 -5.98
CA CYS A 187 -6.42 -4.82 -6.89
C CYS A 187 -5.60 -4.62 -8.18
N GLY A 188 -4.57 -5.43 -8.44
CA GLY A 188 -3.79 -5.40 -9.69
C GLY A 188 -2.83 -4.23 -9.81
N LEU A 189 -2.43 -3.63 -8.69
CA LEU A 189 -1.63 -2.40 -8.62
C LEU A 189 -0.14 -2.67 -8.42
N VAL A 190 0.63 -1.61 -8.60
CA VAL A 190 1.98 -1.46 -8.05
C VAL A 190 1.83 -0.94 -6.63
N GLY A 191 2.29 -1.70 -5.63
CA GLY A 191 2.34 -1.29 -4.23
C GLY A 191 3.75 -1.40 -3.69
N PHE A 192 4.37 -0.28 -3.33
CA PHE A 192 5.75 -0.27 -2.88
C PHE A 192 5.87 0.07 -1.40
N LYS A 193 6.47 -0.83 -0.64
CA LYS A 193 6.92 -0.60 0.73
C LYS A 193 8.42 -0.34 0.70
N PRO A 194 8.89 0.91 0.90
CA PRO A 194 10.31 1.23 0.90
C PRO A 194 11.05 0.66 2.13
N SER A 195 12.35 0.79 2.14
CA SER A 195 13.18 0.59 3.35
C SER A 195 12.64 1.45 4.48
N LEU A 196 12.67 0.92 5.72
CA LEU A 196 12.23 1.70 6.89
C LEU A 196 12.97 3.03 6.97
N GLY A 197 12.24 4.12 7.17
CA GLY A 197 12.77 5.47 7.22
C GLY A 197 13.07 6.14 5.87
N ARG A 198 12.88 5.46 4.73
CA ARG A 198 13.06 6.06 3.40
C ARG A 198 11.97 7.08 3.08
N ILE A 199 10.74 6.84 3.47
CA ILE A 199 9.66 7.82 3.56
C ILE A 199 9.41 8.07 5.04
N PRO A 200 9.83 9.23 5.58
CA PRO A 200 9.55 9.57 6.98
C PRO A 200 8.06 9.59 7.28
N ILE A 201 7.66 9.10 8.44
CA ILE A 201 6.25 9.02 8.87
C ILE A 201 6.12 9.40 10.35
N ASP A 202 5.03 10.09 10.69
CA ASP A 202 4.70 10.47 12.06
C ASP A 202 3.26 10.08 12.39
N PRO A 203 3.00 9.36 13.50
CA PRO A 203 4.01 8.74 14.39
C PRO A 203 4.74 7.58 13.68
N TYR A 204 6.05 7.47 13.92
CA TYR A 204 6.80 6.29 13.49
C TYR A 204 6.49 5.08 14.38
N TYR A 205 6.69 3.87 13.85
CA TYR A 205 6.53 2.63 14.60
C TYR A 205 7.35 1.51 13.97
N THR A 206 7.78 0.52 14.76
CA THR A 206 8.56 -0.63 14.29
C THR A 206 7.92 -1.28 13.05
N GLY A 207 8.63 -1.28 11.94
CA GLY A 207 8.20 -1.86 10.67
C GLY A 207 7.15 -1.05 9.90
N ARG A 208 6.66 0.09 10.43
CA ARG A 208 5.69 0.95 9.74
C ARG A 208 6.36 1.80 8.67
N CYS A 209 5.89 1.68 7.44
CA CYS A 209 6.30 2.51 6.32
C CYS A 209 5.10 3.21 5.68
N ALA A 210 5.28 4.40 5.12
CA ALA A 210 4.39 4.91 4.09
C ALA A 210 4.84 4.37 2.72
N GLY A 211 3.92 4.24 1.77
CA GLY A 211 4.27 3.72 0.45
C GLY A 211 3.27 4.07 -0.64
N PRO A 212 3.77 4.26 -1.88
CA PRO A 212 2.96 4.48 -3.06
C PRO A 212 2.08 3.28 -3.42
N MET A 213 0.90 3.58 -3.97
CA MET A 213 0.03 2.63 -4.67
C MET A 213 -0.38 3.27 -6.00
N THR A 214 -0.02 2.64 -7.10
CA THR A 214 -0.19 3.22 -8.45
C THR A 214 -0.56 2.14 -9.47
N ARG A 215 -1.03 2.53 -10.65
CA ARG A 215 -1.32 1.60 -11.74
C ARG A 215 -0.08 1.19 -12.55
N CYS A 216 1.02 1.96 -12.45
CA CYS A 216 2.26 1.72 -13.19
C CYS A 216 3.49 2.11 -12.37
N MET A 217 4.65 1.58 -12.77
CA MET A 217 5.93 1.85 -12.13
C MET A 217 6.39 3.30 -12.28
N ASP A 218 6.06 3.98 -13.40
CA ASP A 218 6.46 5.37 -13.61
C ASP A 218 5.86 6.31 -12.56
N ASP A 219 4.59 6.09 -12.18
CA ASP A 219 3.92 6.88 -11.14
C ASP A 219 4.43 6.54 -9.74
N CYS A 220 4.83 5.28 -9.51
CA CYS A 220 5.48 4.88 -8.26
C CYS A 220 6.83 5.58 -8.08
N LEU A 221 7.67 5.59 -9.13
CA LEU A 221 8.96 6.30 -9.15
C LEU A 221 8.76 7.81 -9.00
N LEU A 222 7.74 8.37 -9.67
CA LEU A 222 7.38 9.78 -9.54
C LEU A 222 7.06 10.15 -8.10
N LEU A 223 6.23 9.38 -7.40
CA LEU A 223 5.92 9.62 -5.98
C LEU A 223 7.15 9.48 -5.09
N MET A 224 7.93 8.41 -5.27
CA MET A 224 9.10 8.15 -4.43
C MET A 224 10.14 9.27 -4.49
N ARG A 225 10.34 9.88 -5.66
CA ARG A 225 11.27 11.02 -5.84
C ARG A 225 11.01 12.16 -4.86
N TYR A 226 9.74 12.42 -4.52
CA TYR A 226 9.36 13.53 -3.64
C TYR A 226 9.08 13.10 -2.21
N LEU A 227 8.66 11.86 -1.99
CA LEU A 227 8.38 11.33 -0.65
C LEU A 227 9.65 10.95 0.12
N ALA A 228 10.72 10.53 -0.58
CA ALA A 228 11.98 10.06 0.02
C ALA A 228 12.90 11.21 0.45
N GLN A 229 12.34 12.20 1.14
CA GLN A 229 13.09 13.34 1.69
C GLN A 229 13.19 13.19 3.22
N PRO A 230 14.36 13.41 3.84
CA PRO A 230 14.51 13.33 5.29
C PRO A 230 13.56 14.27 6.04
N ASP A 231 13.11 13.83 7.21
CA ASP A 231 12.28 14.65 8.11
C ASP A 231 12.54 14.28 9.57
N ALA A 232 12.90 15.26 10.39
CA ALA A 232 13.29 15.07 11.79
C ALA A 232 12.15 14.64 12.72
N ARG A 233 10.89 14.68 12.24
CA ARG A 233 9.73 14.18 13.01
C ARG A 233 9.69 12.64 13.09
N ASP A 234 10.40 11.97 12.19
CA ASP A 234 10.60 10.51 12.22
C ASP A 234 12.02 10.20 12.68
N ALA A 235 12.16 9.62 13.87
CA ALA A 235 13.46 9.24 14.43
C ALA A 235 14.16 8.12 13.62
N THR A 236 13.44 7.44 12.73
CA THR A 236 14.00 6.43 11.82
C THR A 236 14.31 6.99 10.43
N SER A 237 14.06 8.29 10.20
CA SER A 237 14.34 8.94 8.93
C SER A 237 15.78 8.72 8.49
N LEU A 238 15.96 8.22 7.26
CA LEU A 238 17.28 8.01 6.71
C LEU A 238 17.95 9.36 6.41
N PRO A 239 19.30 9.43 6.49
CA PRO A 239 20.03 10.65 6.17
C PRO A 239 19.83 11.08 4.71
N PRO A 240 20.09 12.36 4.37
CA PRO A 240 20.00 12.82 3.00
C PRO A 240 20.97 12.04 2.10
N GLU A 241 20.45 11.58 0.98
CA GLU A 241 21.21 10.83 -0.02
C GLU A 241 20.75 11.23 -1.42
N VAL A 242 21.67 11.33 -2.36
CA VAL A 242 21.33 11.53 -3.77
C VAL A 242 20.98 10.18 -4.38
N LEU A 243 19.70 9.98 -4.65
CA LEU A 243 19.16 8.74 -5.18
C LEU A 243 18.76 8.89 -6.66
N ASP A 244 19.09 7.87 -7.46
CA ASP A 244 18.65 7.79 -8.85
C ASP A 244 17.23 7.24 -8.95
N TRP A 245 16.24 8.11 -9.15
CA TRP A 245 14.84 7.79 -9.38
C TRP A 245 14.51 7.72 -10.88
N SER A 246 15.48 7.39 -11.74
CA SER A 246 15.21 7.17 -13.16
C SER A 246 14.33 5.94 -13.38
N ALA A 247 13.55 5.96 -14.47
CA ALA A 247 12.73 4.83 -14.89
C ALA A 247 13.47 3.87 -15.85
N GLU A 248 14.81 3.99 -15.93
CA GLU A 248 15.61 3.14 -16.80
C GLU A 248 15.61 1.68 -16.33
N PRO A 249 15.20 0.74 -17.17
CA PRO A 249 15.22 -0.67 -16.85
C PRO A 249 16.62 -1.17 -16.54
N LEU A 250 16.73 -2.21 -15.70
CA LEU A 250 17.99 -2.85 -15.34
C LEU A 250 18.02 -4.29 -15.85
N SER A 251 19.22 -4.74 -16.23
CA SER A 251 19.45 -6.16 -16.55
C SER A 251 19.39 -7.00 -15.27
N VAL A 252 18.74 -8.14 -15.35
CA VAL A 252 18.73 -9.16 -14.28
C VAL A 252 19.75 -10.27 -14.52
N ARG A 253 20.53 -10.21 -15.61
CA ARG A 253 21.49 -11.24 -15.98
C ARG A 253 22.53 -11.47 -14.88
N GLY A 254 22.62 -12.72 -14.45
CA GLY A 254 23.56 -13.15 -13.41
C GLY A 254 23.11 -12.89 -11.97
N LEU A 255 21.95 -12.23 -11.76
CA LEU A 255 21.40 -12.06 -10.41
C LEU A 255 21.01 -13.42 -9.80
N ARG A 256 21.32 -13.61 -8.53
CA ARG A 256 20.87 -14.76 -7.74
C ARG A 256 19.47 -14.45 -7.22
N VAL A 257 18.46 -15.09 -7.80
CA VAL A 257 17.07 -14.84 -7.47
C VAL A 257 16.50 -16.00 -6.67
N GLY A 258 16.14 -15.75 -5.41
CA GLY A 258 15.41 -16.70 -4.57
C GLY A 258 13.94 -16.76 -4.97
N LEU A 259 13.36 -17.96 -4.99
CA LEU A 259 11.93 -18.18 -5.16
C LEU A 259 11.41 -18.90 -3.94
N GLN A 260 10.57 -18.24 -3.16
CA GLN A 260 9.91 -18.79 -1.97
C GLN A 260 8.42 -18.99 -2.26
N LEU A 261 7.99 -20.24 -2.34
CA LEU A 261 6.60 -20.65 -2.56
C LEU A 261 5.96 -21.23 -1.30
N ASP A 262 6.77 -21.80 -0.40
CA ASP A 262 6.32 -22.30 0.89
C ASP A 262 6.20 -21.14 1.90
N PRO A 263 5.05 -20.91 2.52
CA PRO A 263 4.88 -19.91 3.56
C PRO A 263 5.55 -20.27 4.90
N GLY A 264 5.89 -21.53 5.13
CA GLY A 264 6.40 -22.08 6.41
C GLY A 264 5.33 -22.20 7.50
N CYS A 265 4.39 -21.28 7.54
CA CYS A 265 3.20 -21.28 8.39
C CYS A 265 2.11 -20.42 7.75
N GLY A 266 0.91 -20.38 8.35
CA GLY A 266 -0.19 -19.58 7.85
C GLY A 266 -0.98 -20.28 6.74
N LEU A 267 -1.61 -19.48 5.87
CA LEU A 267 -2.37 -19.99 4.73
C LEU A 267 -1.44 -20.57 3.66
N GLN A 268 -1.84 -21.69 3.08
CA GLN A 268 -1.18 -22.22 1.89
C GLN A 268 -1.64 -21.43 0.66
N PRO A 269 -0.73 -21.13 -0.28
CA PRO A 269 -1.11 -20.47 -1.51
C PRO A 269 -1.99 -21.34 -2.42
N ASP A 270 -2.98 -20.73 -3.06
CA ASP A 270 -3.80 -21.37 -4.07
C ASP A 270 -2.96 -21.78 -5.30
N ALA A 271 -3.31 -22.88 -5.95
CA ALA A 271 -2.56 -23.43 -7.08
C ALA A 271 -2.44 -22.45 -8.26
N GLU A 272 -3.49 -21.67 -8.55
CA GLU A 272 -3.45 -20.65 -9.61
C GLU A 272 -2.45 -19.52 -9.27
N ILE A 273 -2.35 -19.15 -8.00
CA ILE A 273 -1.40 -18.15 -7.54
C ILE A 273 0.01 -18.69 -7.69
N LEU A 274 0.30 -19.89 -7.21
CA LEU A 274 1.61 -20.53 -7.38
C LEU A 274 2.02 -20.60 -8.85
N ALA A 275 1.13 -21.05 -9.73
CA ALA A 275 1.40 -21.14 -11.16
C ALA A 275 1.74 -19.76 -11.79
N ALA A 276 1.06 -18.68 -11.36
CA ALA A 276 1.35 -17.32 -11.83
C ALA A 276 2.70 -16.81 -11.33
N ILE A 277 3.07 -17.09 -10.06
CA ILE A 277 4.37 -16.72 -9.49
C ILE A 277 5.50 -17.47 -10.17
N GLU A 278 5.34 -18.78 -10.43
CA GLU A 278 6.34 -19.58 -11.16
C GLU A 278 6.47 -19.08 -12.61
N ALA A 279 5.40 -18.69 -13.27
CA ALA A 279 5.46 -18.11 -14.60
C ALA A 279 6.22 -16.76 -14.59
N ALA A 280 5.98 -15.93 -13.59
CA ALA A 280 6.73 -14.69 -13.41
C ALA A 280 8.22 -14.96 -13.13
N ALA A 281 8.55 -15.95 -12.30
CA ALA A 281 9.93 -16.35 -12.01
C ALA A 281 10.66 -16.84 -13.26
N ARG A 282 9.99 -17.62 -14.12
CA ARG A 282 10.55 -18.04 -15.43
C ARG A 282 10.96 -16.86 -16.30
N LEU A 283 10.23 -15.74 -16.30
CA LEU A 283 10.66 -14.53 -17.03
C LEU A 283 12.01 -14.00 -16.54
N PHE A 284 12.28 -14.04 -15.23
CA PHE A 284 13.60 -13.64 -14.71
C PHE A 284 14.69 -14.60 -15.21
N GLU A 285 14.43 -15.91 -15.22
CA GLU A 285 15.39 -16.93 -15.70
C GLU A 285 15.65 -16.80 -17.20
N GLU A 286 14.61 -16.61 -18.03
CA GLU A 286 14.71 -16.36 -19.47
C GLU A 286 15.56 -15.12 -19.80
N HIS A 287 15.56 -14.11 -18.90
CA HIS A 287 16.40 -12.92 -19.03
C HIS A 287 17.77 -13.06 -18.34
N GLY A 288 18.13 -14.28 -17.92
CA GLY A 288 19.47 -14.66 -17.49
C GLY A 288 19.73 -14.55 -15.98
N ALA A 289 18.70 -14.44 -15.15
CA ALA A 289 18.83 -14.61 -13.72
C ALA A 289 19.05 -16.08 -13.34
N GLN A 290 19.64 -16.31 -12.17
CA GLN A 290 19.87 -17.64 -11.60
C GLN A 290 18.83 -17.91 -10.52
N LEU A 291 17.78 -18.68 -10.85
CA LEU A 291 16.75 -19.04 -9.91
C LEU A 291 17.20 -20.13 -8.95
N ARG A 292 16.78 -20.02 -7.70
CA ARG A 292 16.86 -21.09 -6.71
C ARG A 292 15.67 -21.04 -5.75
N ILE A 293 15.17 -22.20 -5.37
CA ILE A 293 14.17 -22.32 -4.30
C ILE A 293 14.86 -21.97 -2.98
N VAL A 294 14.18 -21.20 -2.14
CA VAL A 294 14.64 -20.84 -0.80
C VAL A 294 13.65 -21.28 0.27
N GLU A 295 14.18 -21.64 1.43
CA GLU A 295 13.37 -22.06 2.57
C GLU A 295 12.50 -20.92 3.12
N PRO A 296 11.37 -21.23 3.76
CA PRO A 296 10.49 -20.23 4.32
C PRO A 296 11.17 -19.44 5.45
N LEU A 297 10.93 -18.13 5.45
CA LEU A 297 11.48 -17.23 6.44
C LEU A 297 10.66 -17.23 7.75
N MET A 298 9.38 -17.53 7.65
CA MET A 298 8.44 -17.57 8.76
C MET A 298 8.24 -18.99 9.30
N ASP A 299 7.97 -19.06 10.57
CA ASP A 299 7.43 -20.24 11.25
C ASP A 299 6.32 -19.84 12.25
N ARG A 300 5.64 -20.82 12.83
CA ARG A 300 4.53 -20.61 13.76
C ARG A 300 4.93 -19.77 14.97
N SER A 301 6.13 -20.00 15.52
CA SER A 301 6.61 -19.27 16.71
C SER A 301 6.79 -17.77 16.43
N LEU A 302 7.30 -17.42 15.24
CA LEU A 302 7.46 -16.01 14.82
C LEU A 302 6.10 -15.34 14.65
N LEU A 303 5.14 -16.02 14.02
CA LEU A 303 3.82 -15.46 13.77
C LEU A 303 3.01 -15.29 15.06
N ASP A 304 3.04 -16.30 15.94
CA ASP A 304 2.32 -16.27 17.21
C ASP A 304 2.90 -15.19 18.15
N GLY A 305 4.23 -15.09 18.24
CA GLY A 305 4.88 -14.06 19.04
C GLY A 305 4.55 -12.64 18.55
N LEU A 306 4.55 -12.43 17.23
CA LEU A 306 4.16 -11.16 16.64
C LEU A 306 2.67 -10.83 16.93
N ASN A 307 1.79 -11.83 16.83
CA ASN A 307 0.38 -11.69 17.14
C ASN A 307 0.17 -11.29 18.61
N ASP A 308 0.86 -11.92 19.55
CA ASP A 308 0.77 -11.57 20.97
C ASP A 308 1.28 -10.16 21.26
N PHE A 309 2.38 -9.77 20.64
CA PHE A 309 2.89 -8.40 20.74
C PHE A 309 1.88 -7.38 20.22
N TRP A 310 1.31 -7.59 19.02
CA TRP A 310 0.38 -6.64 18.42
C TRP A 310 -0.97 -6.58 19.15
N ARG A 311 -1.49 -7.72 19.63
CA ARG A 311 -2.75 -7.70 20.38
C ARG A 311 -2.60 -7.03 21.76
N ALA A 312 -1.48 -7.25 22.46
CA ALA A 312 -1.18 -6.57 23.72
C ALA A 312 -1.07 -5.05 23.52
N ARG A 313 -0.41 -4.63 22.44
CA ARG A 313 -0.31 -3.22 22.06
C ARG A 313 -1.68 -2.60 21.79
N LEU A 314 -2.50 -3.21 20.91
CA LEU A 314 -3.82 -2.63 20.62
C LEU A 314 -4.71 -2.62 21.85
N TRP A 315 -4.66 -3.67 22.65
CA TRP A 315 -5.42 -3.71 23.90
C TRP A 315 -5.05 -2.56 24.83
N SER A 316 -3.77 -2.24 24.97
CA SER A 316 -3.32 -1.09 25.76
C SER A 316 -3.87 0.26 25.23
N GLU A 317 -4.00 0.41 23.91
CA GLU A 317 -4.62 1.59 23.28
C GLU A 317 -6.14 1.62 23.53
N LEU A 318 -6.83 0.47 23.45
CA LEU A 318 -8.28 0.39 23.69
C LEU A 318 -8.66 0.64 25.16
N LEU A 319 -7.78 0.34 26.09
CA LEU A 319 -7.98 0.65 27.52
C LEU A 319 -7.98 2.15 27.84
N LEU A 320 -7.47 2.99 26.94
CA LEU A 320 -7.57 4.46 27.06
C LEU A 320 -8.96 4.99 26.68
N LEU A 321 -9.79 4.16 26.04
CA LEU A 321 -11.17 4.49 25.71
C LEU A 321 -12.09 4.09 26.86
N ASP A 322 -13.10 4.92 27.14
CA ASP A 322 -14.20 4.51 28.00
C ASP A 322 -14.96 3.28 27.40
N GLU A 323 -15.75 2.61 28.23
CA GLU A 323 -16.45 1.39 27.85
C GLU A 323 -17.43 1.63 26.68
N THR A 324 -18.14 2.76 26.69
CA THR A 324 -19.11 3.13 25.64
C THR A 324 -18.43 3.28 24.30
N ARG A 325 -17.28 3.94 24.27
CA ARG A 325 -16.47 4.08 23.05
C ARG A 325 -15.88 2.76 22.60
N ARG A 326 -15.29 1.99 23.54
CA ARG A 326 -14.69 0.68 23.25
C ARG A 326 -15.70 -0.28 22.61
N ALA A 327 -16.96 -0.26 23.05
CA ALA A 327 -18.04 -1.06 22.47
C ALA A 327 -18.37 -0.71 21.01
N ARG A 328 -17.88 0.43 20.48
CA ARG A 328 -18.08 0.87 19.08
C ARG A 328 -16.97 0.41 18.13
N VAL A 329 -15.92 -0.21 18.65
CA VAL A 329 -14.88 -0.85 17.82
C VAL A 329 -15.49 -2.01 17.06
N LEU A 330 -15.02 -2.24 15.83
CA LEU A 330 -15.48 -3.37 15.03
C LEU A 330 -15.37 -4.69 15.84
N PRO A 331 -16.45 -5.48 15.96
CA PRO A 331 -16.47 -6.65 16.85
C PRO A 331 -15.31 -7.63 16.66
N TYR A 332 -14.89 -7.85 15.40
CA TYR A 332 -13.74 -8.69 15.10
C TYR A 332 -12.43 -8.14 15.71
N VAL A 333 -12.19 -6.84 15.55
CA VAL A 333 -10.98 -6.17 16.06
C VAL A 333 -11.00 -6.16 17.60
N HIS A 334 -12.16 -5.89 18.19
CA HIS A 334 -12.34 -5.92 19.65
C HIS A 334 -12.04 -7.31 20.22
N ALA A 335 -12.66 -8.36 19.66
CA ALA A 335 -12.48 -9.75 20.12
C ALA A 335 -11.01 -10.22 20.00
N TRP A 336 -10.32 -9.82 18.94
CA TRP A 336 -8.89 -10.10 18.81
C TRP A 336 -8.06 -9.34 19.85
N ALA A 337 -8.27 -8.04 19.97
CA ALA A 337 -7.50 -7.17 20.86
C ALA A 337 -7.68 -7.55 22.33
N GLU A 338 -8.90 -7.93 22.75
CA GLU A 338 -9.23 -8.39 24.12
C GLU A 338 -8.35 -9.59 24.56
N GLY A 339 -7.91 -10.42 23.60
CA GLY A 339 -6.91 -11.46 23.86
C GLY A 339 -5.61 -10.92 24.45
N GLY A 340 -5.29 -9.64 24.21
CA GLY A 340 -4.13 -8.93 24.77
C GLY A 340 -4.18 -8.79 26.30
N ALA A 341 -5.37 -8.81 26.91
CA ALA A 341 -5.53 -8.80 28.36
C ALA A 341 -4.88 -10.01 29.06
N ARG A 342 -4.69 -11.12 28.32
CA ARG A 342 -4.10 -12.36 28.84
C ARG A 342 -2.61 -12.49 28.50
N VAL A 343 -2.05 -11.59 27.68
CA VAL A 343 -0.63 -11.60 27.34
C VAL A 343 0.16 -10.96 28.49
N SER A 344 1.07 -11.72 29.09
CA SER A 344 1.93 -11.17 30.13
C SER A 344 2.92 -10.16 29.55
N GLY A 345 3.45 -9.24 30.37
CA GLY A 345 4.51 -8.31 29.94
C GLY A 345 5.74 -9.06 29.43
N VAL A 346 6.06 -10.24 29.98
CA VAL A 346 7.17 -11.10 29.51
C VAL A 346 6.88 -11.63 28.10
N ASP A 347 5.67 -12.10 27.84
CA ASP A 347 5.30 -12.65 26.52
C ASP A 347 5.20 -11.54 25.47
N ALA A 348 4.73 -10.36 25.84
CA ALA A 348 4.75 -9.19 24.96
C ALA A 348 6.19 -8.81 24.53
N VAL A 349 7.15 -8.83 25.47
CA VAL A 349 8.57 -8.58 25.16
C VAL A 349 9.16 -9.71 24.31
N ARG A 350 8.85 -10.97 24.61
CA ARG A 350 9.27 -12.11 23.78
C ARG A 350 8.72 -11.98 22.35
N GLY A 351 7.45 -11.64 22.21
CA GLY A 351 6.81 -11.40 20.92
C GLY A 351 7.47 -10.26 20.14
N PHE A 352 7.79 -9.15 20.81
CA PHE A 352 8.56 -8.07 20.20
C PHE A 352 9.95 -8.55 19.73
N ASN A 353 10.64 -9.36 20.52
CA ASN A 353 11.95 -9.91 20.17
C ASN A 353 11.91 -10.82 18.93
N GLN A 354 10.76 -11.42 18.57
CA GLN A 354 10.60 -12.16 17.32
C GLN A 354 10.82 -11.28 16.07
N THR A 355 10.57 -9.98 16.17
CA THR A 355 10.86 -9.05 15.07
C THR A 355 12.35 -8.99 14.75
N PHE A 356 13.23 -9.13 15.77
CA PHE A 356 14.69 -9.19 15.58
C PHE A 356 15.13 -10.51 14.95
N GLU A 357 14.43 -11.62 15.24
CA GLU A 357 14.72 -12.90 14.58
C GLU A 357 14.34 -12.85 13.10
N MET A 358 13.20 -12.28 12.74
CA MET A 358 12.82 -12.04 11.35
C MET A 358 13.90 -11.22 10.63
N ARG A 359 14.41 -10.16 11.27
CA ARG A 359 15.49 -9.32 10.73
C ARG A 359 16.78 -10.12 10.50
N ARG A 360 17.17 -10.97 11.44
CA ARG A 360 18.36 -11.83 11.30
C ARG A 360 18.21 -12.82 10.15
N ARG A 361 17.04 -13.47 10.03
CA ARG A 361 16.76 -14.41 8.94
C ARG A 361 16.78 -13.70 7.57
N ALA A 362 16.15 -12.54 7.46
CA ALA A 362 16.17 -11.74 6.25
C ALA A 362 17.62 -11.32 5.86
N ALA A 363 18.43 -10.87 6.83
CA ALA A 363 19.82 -10.49 6.58
C ALA A 363 20.67 -11.68 6.10
N ARG A 364 20.48 -12.89 6.66
CA ARG A 364 21.16 -14.10 6.18
C ARG A 364 20.76 -14.45 4.76
N LEU A 365 19.45 -14.42 4.46
CA LEU A 365 18.93 -14.73 3.13
C LEU A 365 19.58 -13.83 2.08
N PHE A 366 19.63 -12.51 2.31
CA PHE A 366 20.25 -11.56 1.39
C PHE A 366 21.79 -11.58 1.37
N GLY A 367 22.45 -12.38 2.19
CA GLY A 367 23.84 -12.78 2.01
C GLY A 367 24.03 -13.79 0.88
N GLU A 368 22.97 -14.51 0.54
CA GLU A 368 23.00 -15.61 -0.41
C GLU A 368 22.29 -15.30 -1.73
N ILE A 369 21.31 -14.39 -1.74
CA ILE A 369 20.55 -13.94 -2.91
C ILE A 369 20.63 -12.43 -3.07
N ASP A 370 20.36 -11.97 -4.29
CA ASP A 370 20.31 -10.55 -4.62
C ASP A 370 18.86 -10.04 -4.66
N LEU A 371 17.91 -10.93 -4.99
CA LEU A 371 16.50 -10.64 -5.13
C LEU A 371 15.67 -11.82 -4.64
N LEU A 372 14.49 -11.57 -4.07
CA LEU A 372 13.54 -12.61 -3.69
C LEU A 372 12.21 -12.40 -4.40
N LEU A 373 11.62 -13.48 -4.91
CA LEU A 373 10.28 -13.56 -5.47
C LEU A 373 9.39 -14.41 -4.58
N THR A 374 8.18 -13.92 -4.27
CA THR A 374 7.16 -14.65 -3.51
C THR A 374 5.76 -14.28 -4.01
N PRO A 375 4.70 -15.03 -3.66
CA PRO A 375 3.36 -14.48 -3.69
C PRO A 375 3.27 -13.21 -2.85
N THR A 376 2.48 -12.22 -3.27
CA THR A 376 2.05 -11.14 -2.36
C THR A 376 0.92 -11.64 -1.47
N ASN A 377 -0.06 -12.30 -2.07
CA ASN A 377 -1.27 -12.85 -1.43
C ASN A 377 -1.30 -14.36 -1.67
N GLN A 378 -1.67 -15.15 -0.67
CA GLN A 378 -1.79 -16.60 -0.79
C GLN A 378 -3.09 -17.04 -1.44
N VAL A 379 -4.15 -16.23 -1.30
CA VAL A 379 -5.50 -16.56 -1.76
C VAL A 379 -6.06 -15.42 -2.59
N GLU A 380 -7.05 -15.73 -3.43
CA GLU A 380 -7.82 -14.73 -4.15
C GLU A 380 -8.51 -13.74 -3.19
N ALA A 381 -8.94 -12.59 -3.70
CA ALA A 381 -9.69 -11.61 -2.91
C ALA A 381 -10.96 -12.23 -2.33
N PHE A 382 -11.13 -12.14 -1.03
CA PHE A 382 -12.21 -12.73 -0.26
C PHE A 382 -13.46 -11.81 -0.18
N PRO A 383 -14.63 -12.29 0.30
CA PRO A 383 -15.86 -11.48 0.39
C PRO A 383 -15.67 -10.16 1.15
N ALA A 384 -16.29 -9.09 0.66
CA ALA A 384 -16.09 -7.72 1.13
C ALA A 384 -16.48 -7.48 2.60
N ASP A 385 -17.38 -8.27 3.13
CA ASP A 385 -17.91 -8.21 4.50
C ASP A 385 -17.07 -9.00 5.52
N ARG A 386 -15.95 -9.62 5.10
CA ARG A 386 -15.05 -10.34 5.99
C ARG A 386 -13.86 -9.49 6.42
N ALA A 387 -13.40 -9.72 7.65
CA ALA A 387 -12.27 -9.02 8.23
C ALA A 387 -10.90 -9.56 7.75
N SER A 388 -10.86 -10.82 7.35
CA SER A 388 -9.66 -11.50 6.82
C SER A 388 -10.09 -12.68 5.95
N PRO A 389 -9.19 -13.32 5.19
CA PRO A 389 -9.53 -14.53 4.42
C PRO A 389 -10.16 -15.63 5.25
N LEU A 390 -9.67 -15.89 6.45
CA LEU A 390 -10.26 -16.89 7.39
C LEU A 390 -11.47 -16.36 8.16
N ASN A 391 -11.57 -15.05 8.32
CA ASN A 391 -12.58 -14.38 9.14
C ASN A 391 -12.64 -14.90 10.59
N ASP A 392 -11.49 -15.30 11.15
CA ASP A 392 -11.31 -15.83 12.50
C ASP A 392 -10.43 -14.89 13.33
N PRO A 393 -10.95 -14.23 14.39
CA PRO A 393 -10.18 -13.31 15.23
C PRO A 393 -9.10 -14.01 16.08
N GLN A 394 -9.11 -15.35 16.17
CA GLN A 394 -8.04 -16.09 16.82
C GLN A 394 -6.85 -16.35 15.86
N ARG A 395 -7.09 -16.25 14.54
CA ARG A 395 -6.11 -16.49 13.48
C ARG A 395 -6.08 -15.32 12.47
N PRO A 396 -5.84 -14.09 12.93
CA PRO A 396 -6.05 -12.88 12.10
C PRO A 396 -4.97 -12.68 11.04
N PHE A 397 -3.77 -13.27 11.20
CA PHE A 397 -2.57 -12.94 10.42
C PHE A 397 -2.02 -14.09 9.58
N GLU A 398 -2.79 -15.17 9.39
CA GLU A 398 -2.34 -16.34 8.62
C GLU A 398 -1.97 -16.00 7.16
N HIS A 399 -2.51 -14.93 6.63
CA HIS A 399 -2.33 -14.48 5.23
C HIS A 399 -1.21 -13.43 5.05
N ILE A 400 -0.49 -13.01 6.11
CA ILE A 400 0.55 -11.97 5.96
C ILE A 400 1.97 -12.52 5.97
N VAL A 401 2.14 -13.83 6.03
CA VAL A 401 3.44 -14.48 6.26
C VAL A 401 4.47 -14.23 5.16
N PHE A 402 4.04 -13.93 3.92
CA PHE A 402 4.96 -13.50 2.87
C PHE A 402 5.30 -12.01 2.91
N THR A 403 4.49 -11.18 3.58
CA THR A 403 4.67 -9.73 3.57
C THR A 403 5.29 -9.17 4.85
N VAL A 404 4.87 -9.65 6.03
CA VAL A 404 5.30 -9.11 7.33
C VAL A 404 6.81 -9.22 7.59
N PRO A 405 7.54 -10.25 7.13
CA PRO A 405 8.99 -10.33 7.37
C PRO A 405 9.75 -9.09 6.87
N TRP A 406 9.30 -8.50 5.76
CA TRP A 406 9.94 -7.35 5.13
C TRP A 406 9.63 -6.03 5.82
N ASN A 407 8.61 -5.99 6.68
CA ASN A 407 8.40 -4.89 7.61
C ASN A 407 9.38 -4.99 8.78
N MET A 408 9.43 -6.16 9.42
CA MET A 408 10.27 -6.39 10.60
C MET A 408 11.76 -6.43 10.23
N GLY A 409 12.08 -6.94 9.04
CA GLY A 409 13.44 -6.94 8.47
C GLY A 409 13.87 -5.60 7.88
N GLU A 410 12.89 -4.69 7.63
CA GLU A 410 13.11 -3.33 7.11
C GLU A 410 13.51 -3.25 5.63
N GLN A 411 13.47 -4.38 4.89
CA GLN A 411 13.80 -4.43 3.46
C GLN A 411 12.74 -3.72 2.62
N PRO A 412 13.11 -3.10 1.49
CA PRO A 412 12.15 -2.65 0.49
C PRO A 412 11.47 -3.84 -0.18
N ALA A 413 10.17 -3.74 -0.43
CA ALA A 413 9.38 -4.78 -1.06
C ALA A 413 8.31 -4.17 -1.99
N LEU A 414 8.19 -4.72 -3.17
CA LEU A 414 7.30 -4.31 -4.24
C LEU A 414 6.25 -5.40 -4.47
N SER A 415 4.97 -5.05 -4.52
CA SER A 415 3.92 -5.88 -5.11
C SER A 415 3.61 -5.36 -6.50
N ILE A 416 3.59 -6.25 -7.49
CA ILE A 416 3.24 -5.91 -8.86
C ILE A 416 2.39 -7.04 -9.45
N ASN A 417 1.38 -6.70 -10.26
CA ASN A 417 0.54 -7.72 -10.89
C ASN A 417 1.36 -8.66 -11.79
N CYS A 418 1.11 -9.96 -11.70
CA CYS A 418 1.73 -10.99 -12.53
C CYS A 418 0.74 -11.88 -13.28
N GLY A 419 -0.57 -11.60 -13.17
CA GLY A 419 -1.60 -12.37 -13.82
C GLY A 419 -2.97 -12.16 -13.19
N PHE A 420 -3.88 -13.03 -13.58
CA PHE A 420 -5.27 -13.05 -13.10
C PHE A 420 -5.69 -14.48 -12.85
N THR A 421 -6.57 -14.71 -11.87
CA THR A 421 -7.22 -15.99 -11.63
C THR A 421 -8.22 -16.29 -12.75
N ALA A 422 -8.72 -17.53 -12.82
CA ALA A 422 -9.80 -17.91 -13.73
C ALA A 422 -11.08 -17.08 -13.51
N ALA A 423 -11.30 -16.56 -12.29
CA ALA A 423 -12.39 -15.65 -11.97
C ALA A 423 -12.10 -14.19 -12.36
N GLY A 424 -10.93 -13.89 -12.95
CA GLY A 424 -10.53 -12.55 -13.38
C GLY A 424 -10.02 -11.64 -12.27
N MET A 425 -9.71 -12.17 -11.10
CA MET A 425 -9.13 -11.40 -9.99
C MET A 425 -7.61 -11.28 -10.13
N PRO A 426 -7.02 -10.12 -9.82
CA PRO A 426 -5.58 -9.92 -9.96
C PRO A 426 -4.75 -10.80 -9.02
N ILE A 427 -3.56 -11.20 -9.50
CA ILE A 427 -2.53 -11.90 -8.73
C ILE A 427 -1.30 -11.00 -8.59
N GLY A 428 -0.80 -10.83 -7.37
CA GLY A 428 0.38 -10.03 -7.06
C GLY A 428 1.64 -10.86 -6.87
N LEU A 429 2.69 -10.55 -7.66
CA LEU A 429 4.07 -10.96 -7.40
C LEU A 429 4.69 -10.00 -6.39
N GLN A 430 5.27 -10.52 -5.32
CA GLN A 430 6.12 -9.73 -4.45
C GLN A 430 7.58 -9.88 -4.83
N VAL A 431 8.26 -8.76 -5.01
CA VAL A 431 9.70 -8.68 -5.28
C VAL A 431 10.37 -7.96 -4.13
N VAL A 432 11.38 -8.58 -3.50
CA VAL A 432 12.05 -8.03 -2.31
C VAL A 432 13.55 -7.92 -2.58
N ALA A 433 14.15 -6.82 -2.09
CA ALA A 433 15.59 -6.56 -2.23
C ALA A 433 16.24 -6.29 -0.86
N PRO A 434 17.58 -6.29 -0.76
CA PRO A 434 18.28 -5.90 0.45
C PRO A 434 17.89 -4.51 0.93
N ARG A 435 18.05 -4.23 2.26
CA ARG A 435 17.82 -2.88 2.81
C ARG A 435 18.57 -1.82 2.01
N PHE A 436 17.91 -0.68 1.82
CA PHE A 436 18.41 0.51 1.10
C PHE A 436 18.52 0.36 -0.42
N ALA A 437 18.19 -0.80 -0.99
CA ALA A 437 18.17 -1.02 -2.43
C ALA A 437 16.86 -0.50 -3.09
N ASP A 438 16.24 0.56 -2.56
CA ASP A 438 14.93 1.07 -2.97
C ASP A 438 14.87 1.41 -4.46
N THR A 439 15.79 2.24 -4.95
CA THR A 439 15.81 2.66 -6.38
C THR A 439 16.14 1.50 -7.30
N TRP A 440 17.05 0.62 -6.88
CA TRP A 440 17.41 -0.58 -7.63
C TRP A 440 16.20 -1.51 -7.78
N LEU A 441 15.46 -1.77 -6.69
CA LEU A 441 14.25 -2.60 -6.72
C LEU A 441 13.17 -2.03 -7.63
N LEU A 442 12.94 -0.71 -7.58
CA LEU A 442 11.94 -0.06 -8.45
C LEU A 442 12.34 -0.15 -9.93
N ARG A 443 13.62 -0.04 -10.26
CA ARG A 443 14.10 -0.22 -11.63
C ARG A 443 13.99 -1.68 -12.09
N ILE A 444 14.20 -2.67 -11.22
CA ILE A 444 13.89 -4.08 -11.50
C ILE A 444 12.38 -4.27 -11.71
N GLY A 445 11.54 -3.64 -10.89
CA GLY A 445 10.10 -3.62 -11.09
C GLY A 445 9.69 -3.03 -12.44
N LYS A 446 10.36 -1.95 -12.88
CA LYS A 446 10.16 -1.37 -14.21
C LYS A 446 10.56 -2.32 -15.33
N THR A 447 11.65 -3.05 -15.16
CA THR A 447 12.07 -4.10 -16.09
C THR A 447 11.01 -5.19 -16.21
N TYR A 448 10.52 -5.70 -15.07
CA TYR A 448 9.47 -6.72 -15.04
C TYR A 448 8.16 -6.21 -15.64
N GLU A 449 7.75 -4.97 -15.34
CA GLU A 449 6.57 -4.33 -15.96
C GLU A 449 6.67 -4.33 -17.50
N GLY A 450 7.86 -4.08 -18.03
CA GLY A 450 8.14 -4.15 -19.47
C GLY A 450 7.96 -5.53 -20.06
N TRP A 451 8.40 -6.58 -19.37
CA TRP A 451 8.25 -7.98 -19.82
C TRP A 451 6.80 -8.46 -19.76
N ARG A 452 6.12 -8.16 -18.65
CA ARG A 452 4.70 -8.52 -18.47
C ARG A 452 3.79 -7.81 -19.47
N GLY A 453 4.17 -6.61 -19.89
CA GLY A 453 3.33 -5.74 -20.69
C GLY A 453 2.25 -4.99 -19.87
N PRO A 454 1.41 -4.17 -20.52
CA PRO A 454 0.37 -3.41 -19.85
C PRO A 454 -0.78 -4.30 -19.37
N ILE A 455 -1.43 -3.90 -18.26
CA ILE A 455 -2.71 -4.46 -17.87
C ILE A 455 -3.78 -3.86 -18.80
N HIS A 456 -4.51 -4.73 -19.48
CA HIS A 456 -5.64 -4.35 -20.31
C HIS A 456 -6.95 -4.52 -19.55
N GLY A 457 -7.90 -3.61 -19.76
CA GLY A 457 -9.24 -3.75 -19.22
C GLY A 457 -9.36 -3.45 -17.72
N TRP A 458 -8.78 -2.31 -17.26
CA TRP A 458 -9.08 -1.80 -15.93
C TRP A 458 -10.59 -1.75 -15.67
N PRO A 459 -11.05 -1.97 -14.43
CA PRO A 459 -12.47 -1.97 -14.07
C PRO A 459 -13.20 -0.71 -14.57
N ARG A 460 -14.45 -0.88 -14.94
CA ARG A 460 -15.34 0.21 -15.36
C ARG A 460 -16.51 0.32 -14.38
N PRO A 461 -17.04 1.53 -14.12
CA PRO A 461 -18.19 1.67 -13.23
C PRO A 461 -19.35 0.83 -13.75
N PRO A 462 -20.18 0.26 -12.86
CA PRO A 462 -21.42 -0.40 -13.26
C PRO A 462 -22.23 0.50 -14.21
N ALA A 463 -22.94 -0.12 -15.15
CA ALA A 463 -23.93 0.62 -15.93
C ALA A 463 -25.07 1.05 -15.02
N ASP A 464 -25.58 2.27 -15.23
CA ASP A 464 -26.73 2.80 -14.54
C ASP A 464 -28.00 1.98 -14.79
#